data_e9f8d427afe6238199486dd0777ead21
#
_entry.id   e9f8d427afe6238199486dd0777ead21
#
_cell.length_a   1.000
_cell.length_b   1.000
_cell.length_c   1.000
_cell.angle_alpha   90.00
_cell.angle_beta   90.00
_cell.angle_gamma   90.00
#
_symmetry.space_group_name_H-M   'P 1'
#
loop_
_entity.id
_entity.type
_entity.pdbx_description
1 polymer ?
#
loop_
_entity_poly.entity_id
_entity_poly.type
_entity_poly.pdbx_seq_one_letter_code
_entity_poly.pdbx_strand_id
1 'polypeptide(L)'
;MDAVKMLHALIPPHALDAVRRAFERHAVLGMTIVEVRGPGTDGHRSVHRGAVVTDGLVPCLRIESIVHDDVVDRVVDEVTAAVRAEGRLWVVPLDLVTRVRTGERGADAV
;
A
#
# COMPACT_ATOMS: atom_id res chain seq x y z
N MET A 1 -12.02 20.10 -10.45
CA MET A 1 -11.67 19.78 -9.06
C MET A 1 -10.78 18.56 -9.05
N ASP A 2 -9.62 18.67 -8.45
CA ASP A 2 -8.67 17.55 -8.43
C ASP A 2 -9.19 16.46 -7.51
N ALA A 3 -9.38 15.29 -8.08
CA ALA A 3 -9.81 14.13 -7.31
C ALA A 3 -8.61 13.50 -6.58
N VAL A 4 -8.91 12.84 -5.50
CA VAL A 4 -7.93 12.05 -4.74
C VAL A 4 -8.44 10.62 -4.60
N LYS A 5 -7.52 9.71 -4.45
CA LYS A 5 -7.82 8.29 -4.33
C LYS A 5 -7.02 7.68 -3.19
N MET A 6 -7.53 6.59 -2.65
CA MET A 6 -6.78 5.78 -1.71
C MET A 6 -6.09 4.65 -2.47
N LEU A 7 -4.78 4.64 -2.40
CA LEU A 7 -3.98 3.54 -2.91
C LEU A 7 -3.71 2.57 -1.78
N HIS A 8 -4.03 1.32 -2.03
CA HIS A 8 -3.74 0.23 -1.11
C HIS A 8 -2.73 -0.72 -1.74
N ALA A 9 -1.79 -1.18 -0.94
CA ALA A 9 -0.83 -2.19 -1.36
C ALA A 9 -0.75 -3.28 -0.30
N LEU A 10 -0.91 -4.52 -0.72
CA LEU A 10 -0.66 -5.68 0.13
C LEU A 10 0.59 -6.35 -0.40
N ILE A 11 1.68 -6.30 0.37
CA ILE A 11 3.01 -6.70 -0.09
C ILE A 11 3.74 -7.53 0.95
N PRO A 12 4.73 -8.33 0.53
CA PRO A 12 5.64 -8.95 1.50
C PRO A 12 6.43 -7.89 2.26
N PRO A 13 6.83 -8.15 3.51
CA PRO A 13 7.57 -7.15 4.29
C PRO A 13 8.86 -6.67 3.63
N HIS A 14 9.56 -7.55 2.91
CA HIS A 14 10.83 -7.18 2.27
C HIS A 14 10.67 -6.20 1.11
N ALA A 15 9.43 -5.98 0.61
CA ALA A 15 9.17 -5.07 -0.49
C ALA A 15 8.91 -3.62 -0.03
N LEU A 16 8.87 -3.38 1.28
CA LEU A 16 8.51 -2.06 1.82
C LEU A 16 9.41 -0.95 1.30
N ASP A 17 10.72 -1.15 1.27
CA ASP A 17 11.64 -0.11 0.83
C ASP A 17 11.43 0.26 -0.63
N ALA A 18 11.14 -0.72 -1.48
CA ALA A 18 10.85 -0.45 -2.89
C ALA A 18 9.58 0.39 -3.07
N VAL A 19 8.54 0.08 -2.30
CA VAL A 19 7.30 0.85 -2.32
C VAL A 19 7.54 2.27 -1.82
N ARG A 20 8.24 2.42 -0.71
CA ARG A 20 8.52 3.74 -0.15
C ARG A 20 9.29 4.62 -1.13
N ARG A 21 10.29 4.07 -1.81
CA ARG A 21 11.07 4.82 -2.82
C ARG A 21 10.20 5.24 -4.01
N ALA A 22 9.29 4.36 -4.45
CA ALA A 22 8.36 4.69 -5.51
C ALA A 22 7.44 5.85 -5.11
N PHE A 23 6.92 5.82 -3.89
CA PHE A 23 6.09 6.88 -3.37
C PHE A 23 6.85 8.22 -3.31
N GLU A 24 8.07 8.19 -2.79
CA GLU A 24 8.89 9.39 -2.68
C GLU A 24 9.18 10.03 -4.05
N ARG A 25 9.41 9.23 -5.07
CA ARG A 25 9.66 9.73 -6.42
C ARG A 25 8.47 10.46 -7.04
N HIS A 26 7.28 10.19 -6.54
CA HIS A 26 6.06 10.83 -7.04
C HIS A 26 5.43 11.77 -6.03
N ALA A 27 6.22 12.22 -5.05
CA ALA A 27 5.79 13.13 -4.00
C ALA A 27 4.61 12.62 -3.18
N VAL A 28 4.45 11.32 -3.07
CA VAL A 28 3.49 10.71 -2.15
C VAL A 28 4.16 10.64 -0.78
N LEU A 29 3.81 11.55 0.10
CA LEU A 29 4.57 11.80 1.33
C LEU A 29 4.08 11.01 2.53
N GLY A 30 2.83 10.60 2.54
CA GLY A 30 2.25 9.90 3.67
C GLY A 30 1.93 8.47 3.35
N MET A 31 2.16 7.58 4.29
CA MET A 31 1.68 6.22 4.19
C MET A 31 1.36 5.68 5.58
N THR A 32 0.31 4.89 5.64
CA THR A 32 -0.03 4.10 6.84
C THR A 32 0.36 2.66 6.57
N ILE A 33 1.02 2.03 7.53
CA ILE A 33 1.47 0.66 7.39
C ILE A 33 0.83 -0.16 8.49
N VAL A 34 0.19 -1.26 8.11
CA VAL A 34 -0.41 -2.19 9.04
C VAL A 34 0.15 -3.58 8.78
N GLU A 35 0.64 -4.22 9.83
CA GLU A 35 1.07 -5.60 9.74
C GLU A 35 -0.17 -6.50 9.75
N VAL A 36 -0.28 -7.36 8.74
CA VAL A 36 -1.41 -8.26 8.59
C VAL A 36 -0.91 -9.65 8.21
N ARG A 37 -1.81 -10.61 8.24
CA ARG A 37 -1.59 -11.93 7.66
C ARG A 37 -2.44 -12.03 6.41
N GLY A 38 -1.81 -12.34 5.30
CA GLY A 38 -2.48 -12.40 4.02
C GLY A 38 -2.20 -13.72 3.31
N PRO A 39 -2.77 -13.87 2.10
CA PRO A 39 -2.55 -15.09 1.33
C PRO A 39 -1.08 -15.24 0.97
N GLY A 40 -0.57 -16.46 1.15
CA GLY A 40 0.76 -16.84 0.70
C GLY A 40 0.71 -17.61 -0.60
N THR A 41 1.88 -17.99 -1.08
CA THR A 41 1.97 -18.94 -2.19
C THR A 41 1.49 -20.30 -1.74
N ASP A 42 0.93 -21.07 -2.67
CA ASP A 42 0.46 -22.43 -2.39
C ASP A 42 1.59 -23.28 -1.80
N GLY A 43 1.26 -23.99 -0.74
CA GLY A 43 2.23 -24.83 -0.05
C GLY A 43 3.20 -24.09 0.84
N HIS A 44 3.01 -22.79 1.04
CA HIS A 44 3.87 -22.03 1.94
C HIS A 44 3.76 -22.55 3.37
N ARG A 45 4.91 -22.79 3.97
CA ARG A 45 5.00 -23.18 5.37
C ARG A 45 5.69 -22.07 6.16
N SER A 46 5.11 -21.72 7.29
CA SER A 46 5.75 -20.82 8.22
C SER A 46 6.02 -21.53 9.54
N VAL A 47 7.06 -21.10 10.25
CA VAL A 47 7.35 -21.57 11.60
C VAL A 47 6.93 -20.47 12.56
N HIS A 48 6.05 -20.82 13.46
CA HIS A 48 5.57 -19.91 14.48
C HIS A 48 5.69 -20.58 15.84
N ARG A 49 6.49 -20.00 16.73
CA ARG A 49 6.78 -20.54 18.07
C ARG A 49 7.27 -22.00 18.02
N GLY A 50 8.11 -22.31 17.04
CA GLY A 50 8.66 -23.64 16.87
C GLY A 50 7.73 -24.66 16.19
N ALA A 51 6.51 -24.27 15.84
CA ALA A 51 5.56 -25.13 15.13
C ALA A 51 5.46 -24.71 13.67
N VAL A 52 5.36 -25.69 12.77
CA VAL A 52 5.11 -25.43 11.35
C VAL A 52 3.61 -25.19 11.16
N VAL A 53 3.28 -24.02 10.60
CA VAL A 53 1.90 -23.62 10.34
C VAL A 53 1.66 -23.64 8.84
N THR A 54 0.61 -24.30 8.40
CA THR A 54 0.24 -24.42 6.98
C THR A 54 -1.19 -23.96 6.76
N ASP A 55 -1.51 -22.78 7.29
CA ASP A 55 -2.85 -22.17 7.14
C ASP A 55 -3.00 -21.37 5.85
N GLY A 56 -1.96 -21.29 5.03
CA GLY A 56 -1.99 -20.49 3.80
C GLY A 56 -1.83 -19.00 4.03
N LEU A 57 -1.65 -18.56 5.27
CA LEU A 57 -1.48 -17.16 5.62
C LEU A 57 -0.02 -16.88 5.94
N VAL A 58 0.46 -15.74 5.49
CA VAL A 58 1.84 -15.29 5.73
C VAL A 58 1.83 -13.85 6.22
N PRO A 59 2.87 -13.43 6.95
CA PRO A 59 3.02 -12.02 7.30
C PRO A 59 3.10 -11.16 6.06
N CYS A 60 2.30 -10.11 6.03
CA CYS A 60 2.26 -9.12 4.94
C CYS A 60 2.18 -7.72 5.54
N LEU A 61 2.43 -6.74 4.70
CA LEU A 61 2.18 -5.34 5.04
C LEU A 61 1.04 -4.82 4.17
N ARG A 62 0.07 -4.17 4.79
CA ARG A 62 -0.94 -3.39 4.08
C ARG A 62 -0.54 -1.93 4.18
N ILE A 63 -0.28 -1.33 3.05
CA ILE A 63 0.12 0.07 2.95
C ILE A 63 -1.05 0.85 2.38
N GLU A 64 -1.34 2.00 2.97
CA GLU A 64 -2.40 2.88 2.51
C GLU A 64 -1.84 4.28 2.35
N SER A 65 -2.20 4.93 1.27
CA SER A 65 -1.81 6.31 1.04
C SER A 65 -2.85 7.03 0.21
N ILE A 66 -3.10 8.29 0.54
CA ILE A 66 -3.99 9.14 -0.25
C ILE A 66 -3.13 9.79 -1.32
N VAL A 67 -3.55 9.65 -2.57
CA VAL A 67 -2.77 10.03 -3.73
C VAL A 67 -3.61 10.91 -4.63
N HIS A 68 -3.01 11.96 -5.17
CA HIS A 68 -3.66 12.79 -6.18
C HIS A 68 -3.92 11.97 -7.44
N ASP A 69 -5.08 12.21 -8.03
CA ASP A 69 -5.55 11.43 -9.18
C ASP A 69 -4.58 11.48 -10.37
N ASP A 70 -3.91 12.58 -10.56
CA ASP A 70 -3.00 12.79 -11.70
C ASP A 70 -1.70 11.99 -11.59
N VAL A 71 -1.36 11.44 -10.44
CA VAL A 71 -0.13 10.64 -10.28
C VAL A 71 -0.40 9.16 -10.00
N VAL A 72 -1.66 8.77 -9.82
CA VAL A 72 -2.02 7.40 -9.43
C VAL A 72 -1.44 6.37 -10.39
N ASP A 73 -1.65 6.54 -11.68
CA ASP A 73 -1.22 5.54 -12.66
C ASP A 73 0.29 5.37 -12.66
N ARG A 74 1.03 6.46 -12.55
CA ARG A 74 2.49 6.41 -12.50
C ARG A 74 2.99 5.71 -11.24
N VAL A 75 2.36 5.98 -10.10
CA VAL A 75 2.72 5.32 -8.85
C VAL A 75 2.44 3.82 -8.93
N VAL A 76 1.27 3.45 -9.43
CA VAL A 76 0.90 2.04 -9.59
C VAL A 76 1.90 1.32 -10.51
N ASP A 77 2.23 1.91 -11.64
CA ASP A 77 3.18 1.31 -12.57
C ASP A 77 4.55 1.13 -11.96
N GLU A 78 5.03 2.13 -11.23
CA GLU A 78 6.36 2.05 -10.61
C GLU A 78 6.40 1.04 -9.48
N VAL A 79 5.39 1.00 -8.63
CA VAL A 79 5.32 0.00 -7.56
C VAL A 79 5.25 -1.40 -8.16
N THR A 80 4.44 -1.59 -9.18
CA THR A 80 4.33 -2.88 -9.87
C THR A 80 5.68 -3.34 -10.44
N ALA A 81 6.42 -2.43 -11.03
CA ALA A 81 7.74 -2.74 -11.59
C ALA A 81 8.79 -3.02 -10.51
N ALA A 82 8.68 -2.34 -9.36
CA ALA A 82 9.68 -2.41 -8.30
C ALA A 82 9.49 -3.60 -7.36
N VAL A 83 8.22 -3.97 -7.10
CA VAL A 83 7.88 -5.02 -6.12
C VAL A 83 7.96 -6.36 -6.80
N ARG A 84 8.75 -6.93 -7.32
CA ARG A 84 8.84 -8.20 -8.06
C ARG A 84 8.48 -9.42 -7.22
N ALA A 85 7.36 -9.37 -6.53
CA ALA A 85 6.93 -10.42 -5.62
C ALA A 85 5.42 -10.51 -5.63
N GLU A 86 4.89 -11.53 -4.98
CA GLU A 86 3.46 -11.63 -4.75
C GLU A 86 2.96 -10.40 -4.02
N GLY A 87 1.84 -9.89 -4.46
CA GLY A 87 1.22 -8.75 -3.86
C GLY A 87 0.05 -8.27 -4.67
N ARG A 88 -0.65 -7.30 -4.13
CA ARG A 88 -1.78 -6.67 -4.81
C ARG A 88 -1.78 -5.19 -4.56
N LEU A 89 -2.21 -4.47 -5.58
CA LEU A 89 -2.48 -3.05 -5.50
C LEU A 89 -3.93 -2.84 -5.88
N TRP A 90 -4.60 -1.95 -5.18
CA TRP A 90 -5.92 -1.51 -5.61
C TRP A 90 -6.11 -0.04 -5.25
N VAL A 91 -6.99 0.60 -5.98
CA VAL A 91 -7.23 2.03 -5.85
C VAL A 91 -8.72 2.25 -5.65
N VAL A 92 -9.06 3.06 -4.67
CA VAL A 92 -10.45 3.37 -4.35
C VAL A 92 -10.65 4.86 -4.45
N PRO A 93 -11.67 5.32 -5.20
CA PRO A 93 -12.02 6.73 -5.20
C PRO A 93 -12.46 7.18 -3.81
N LEU A 94 -12.06 8.37 -3.42
CA LEU A 94 -12.48 8.96 -2.15
C LEU A 94 -13.45 10.11 -2.44
N ASP A 95 -14.58 10.10 -1.74
CA ASP A 95 -15.57 11.17 -1.86
C ASP A 95 -15.11 12.44 -1.19
N LEU A 96 -14.43 12.30 -0.05
CA LEU A 96 -14.00 13.43 0.74
C LEU A 96 -12.74 13.09 1.54
N VAL A 97 -11.78 13.99 1.51
CA VAL A 97 -10.63 13.98 2.40
C VAL A 97 -10.58 15.35 3.09
N THR A 98 -10.40 15.35 4.39
CA THR A 98 -10.27 16.58 5.15
C THR A 98 -9.04 16.47 6.05
N ARG A 99 -8.20 17.49 6.02
CA ARG A 99 -7.10 17.61 6.98
C ARG A 99 -7.69 18.16 8.27
N VAL A 100 -7.63 17.37 9.32
CA VAL A 100 -8.31 17.69 10.57
C VAL A 100 -7.82 19.01 11.18
N ARG A 101 -6.49 19.22 11.16
CA ARG A 101 -5.90 20.39 11.80
C ARG A 101 -6.29 21.70 11.12
N THR A 102 -6.41 21.70 9.80
CA THR A 102 -6.61 22.93 9.02
C THR A 102 -8.01 23.06 8.43
N GLY A 103 -8.76 21.97 8.33
CA GLY A 103 -10.04 21.96 7.66
C GLY A 103 -9.98 21.94 6.14
N GLU A 104 -8.78 21.90 5.56
CA GLU A 104 -8.63 21.79 4.11
C GLU A 104 -9.26 20.52 3.60
N ARG A 105 -9.83 20.58 2.38
CA ARG A 105 -10.56 19.47 1.79
C ARG A 105 -10.06 19.16 0.39
N GLY A 106 -10.27 17.90 -0.02
CA GLY A 106 -9.92 17.42 -1.34
C GLY A 106 -8.42 17.41 -1.57
N ALA A 107 -7.98 17.82 -2.74
CA ALA A 107 -6.57 17.80 -3.11
C ALA A 107 -5.68 18.61 -2.15
N ASP A 108 -6.20 19.69 -1.59
CA ASP A 108 -5.45 20.54 -0.67
C ASP A 108 -5.26 19.88 0.70
N ALA A 109 -5.99 18.83 1.00
CA ALA A 109 -5.88 18.10 2.27
C ALA A 109 -4.77 17.04 2.26
N VAL A 110 -4.19 16.79 1.10
CA VAL A 110 -3.19 15.72 0.91
C VAL A 110 -1.78 16.23 1.04
#